data_b5f839614b1dca8c84d441e7dc08a209
#
_entry.id   b5f839614b1dca8c84d441e7dc08a209
#
_cell.length_a   1.000
_cell.length_b   1.000
_cell.length_c   1.000
_cell.angle_alpha   90.00
_cell.angle_beta   90.00
_cell.angle_gamma   90.00
#
_symmetry.space_group_name_H-M   'P 1'
#
loop_
_entity.id
_entity.type
_entity.pdbx_description
1 polymer ?
#
loop_
_entity_poly.entity_id
_entity_poly.type
_entity_poly.pdbx_seq_one_letter_code
_entity_poly.pdbx_strand_id
1 'polypeptide(L)'
;MIKRLLEAVIRRTKNDTFRFDDSVPLSAIFELLVTKLMSLLRGFRVSFFIGSFSKIYLGKSVKIQHTKNIVFGDNVIVGDYAMLSALGKGPLSIGNNVNVGAFSRVIISTSYNDIGEFITIGDNVGFGEFAYLGGAGGLSIGKNSIIGQYFSAHPENHIFTNSKSLIR
;
A
#
# COMPACT_ATOMS: atom_id res chain seq x y z
N MET A 1 -13.58 26.69 15.18
CA MET A 1 -12.54 26.26 16.14
C MET A 1 -11.91 24.89 15.75
N ILE A 2 -12.69 23.83 15.59
CA ILE A 2 -12.20 22.48 15.25
C ILE A 2 -11.43 22.43 13.91
N LYS A 3 -11.96 23.02 12.82
CA LYS A 3 -11.25 23.08 11.52
C LYS A 3 -9.83 23.65 11.68
N ARG A 4 -9.68 24.80 12.37
CA ARG A 4 -8.38 25.46 12.56
C ARG A 4 -7.39 24.62 13.35
N LEU A 5 -7.87 23.87 14.37
CA LEU A 5 -7.03 22.97 15.15
C LEU A 5 -6.49 21.82 14.27
N LEU A 6 -7.35 21.22 13.46
CA LEU A 6 -6.97 20.15 12.55
C LEU A 6 -6.04 20.64 11.44
N GLU A 7 -6.30 21.81 10.88
CA GLU A 7 -5.38 22.45 9.93
C GLU A 7 -3.99 22.64 10.53
N ALA A 8 -3.91 23.11 11.78
CA ALA A 8 -2.62 23.29 12.46
C ALA A 8 -1.86 21.96 12.62
N VAL A 9 -2.56 20.86 12.92
CA VAL A 9 -1.97 19.52 13.00
C VAL A 9 -1.51 19.04 11.63
N ILE A 10 -2.34 19.17 10.59
CA ILE A 10 -2.01 18.73 9.22
C ILE A 10 -0.83 19.52 8.66
N ARG A 11 -0.78 20.84 8.90
CA ARG A 11 0.34 21.69 8.48
C ARG A 11 1.67 21.26 9.07
N ARG A 12 1.67 20.83 10.34
CA ARG A 12 2.89 20.35 11.00
C ARG A 12 3.37 18.98 10.48
N THR A 13 2.49 18.17 9.92
CA THR A 13 2.80 16.77 9.63
C THR A 13 2.90 16.43 8.15
N LYS A 14 2.23 17.19 7.26
CA LYS A 14 2.12 16.82 5.84
C LYS A 14 2.27 17.96 4.85
N ASN A 15 1.66 19.11 5.12
CA ASN A 15 1.58 20.21 4.16
C ASN A 15 1.39 21.51 4.92
N ASP A 16 2.38 22.35 4.96
CA ASP A 16 2.44 23.63 5.65
C ASP A 16 1.41 24.66 5.16
N THR A 17 0.95 24.53 3.91
CA THR A 17 -0.06 25.40 3.29
C THR A 17 -1.48 24.84 3.37
N PHE A 18 -1.69 23.66 3.96
CA PHE A 18 -3.00 23.01 3.97
C PHE A 18 -4.07 23.88 4.65
N ARG A 19 -5.21 24.02 3.99
CA ARG A 19 -6.44 24.64 4.49
C ARG A 19 -7.65 23.85 4.00
N PHE A 20 -8.62 23.62 4.87
CA PHE A 20 -9.91 23.08 4.44
C PHE A 20 -10.63 24.14 3.62
N ASP A 21 -11.25 23.71 2.54
CA ASP A 21 -12.22 24.52 1.81
C ASP A 21 -13.34 24.97 2.77
N ASP A 22 -13.79 26.20 2.64
CA ASP A 22 -14.78 26.77 3.55
C ASP A 22 -16.14 26.05 3.42
N SER A 23 -16.44 25.46 2.25
CA SER A 23 -17.65 24.68 1.97
C SER A 23 -17.67 23.31 2.62
N VAL A 24 -16.54 22.76 3.09
CA VAL A 24 -16.49 21.44 3.72
C VAL A 24 -17.27 21.44 5.03
N PRO A 25 -18.35 20.64 5.17
CA PRO A 25 -19.13 20.60 6.40
C PRO A 25 -18.37 19.92 7.55
N LEU A 26 -18.69 20.28 8.79
CA LEU A 26 -18.07 19.67 9.97
C LEU A 26 -18.34 18.16 10.05
N SER A 27 -19.48 17.69 9.55
CA SER A 27 -19.82 16.26 9.49
C SER A 27 -18.83 15.47 8.65
N ALA A 28 -18.41 15.99 7.48
CA ALA A 28 -17.41 15.34 6.63
C ALA A 28 -16.04 15.28 7.32
N ILE A 29 -15.69 16.32 8.08
CA ILE A 29 -14.44 16.30 8.86
C ILE A 29 -14.52 15.26 9.97
N PHE A 30 -15.64 15.14 10.66
CA PHE A 30 -15.84 14.14 11.71
C PHE A 30 -15.77 12.72 11.11
N GLU A 31 -16.44 12.48 9.98
CA GLU A 31 -16.37 11.22 9.26
C GLU A 31 -14.92 10.85 8.86
N LEU A 32 -14.18 11.82 8.34
CA LEU A 32 -12.75 11.65 8.02
C LEU A 32 -11.95 11.24 9.24
N LEU A 33 -12.16 11.88 10.39
CA LEU A 33 -11.46 11.56 11.63
C LEU A 33 -11.78 10.16 12.12
N VAL A 34 -13.06 9.80 12.15
CA VAL A 34 -13.49 8.46 12.56
C VAL A 34 -12.89 7.40 11.62
N THR A 35 -12.96 7.62 10.31
CA THR A 35 -12.39 6.71 9.32
C THR A 35 -10.88 6.54 9.52
N LYS A 36 -10.14 7.63 9.75
CA LYS A 36 -8.70 7.60 10.01
C LYS A 36 -8.37 6.88 11.32
N LEU A 37 -9.11 7.14 12.38
CA LEU A 37 -8.94 6.45 13.66
C LEU A 37 -9.17 4.94 13.51
N MET A 38 -10.27 4.55 12.87
CA MET A 38 -10.58 3.13 12.65
C MET A 38 -9.54 2.44 11.75
N SER A 39 -9.01 3.14 10.73
CA SER A 39 -7.95 2.59 9.89
C SER A 39 -6.64 2.42 10.66
N LEU A 40 -6.30 3.35 11.54
CA LEU A 40 -5.13 3.25 12.42
C LEU A 40 -5.26 2.09 13.42
N LEU A 41 -6.44 1.91 14.02
CA LEU A 41 -6.69 0.79 14.95
C LEU A 41 -6.54 -0.57 14.24
N ARG A 42 -7.03 -0.68 12.99
CA ARG A 42 -6.81 -1.89 12.19
C ARG A 42 -5.33 -2.11 11.89
N GLY A 43 -4.61 -1.04 11.53
CA GLY A 43 -3.17 -1.08 11.27
C GLY A 43 -2.36 -1.46 12.49
N PHE A 44 -2.70 -0.94 13.65
CA PHE A 44 -2.03 -1.26 14.91
C PHE A 44 -2.07 -2.76 15.23
N ARG A 45 -3.19 -3.41 15.01
CA ARG A 45 -3.31 -4.88 15.19
C ARG A 45 -2.29 -5.62 14.32
N VAL A 46 -2.14 -5.22 13.05
CA VAL A 46 -1.18 -5.84 12.13
C VAL A 46 0.26 -5.54 12.57
N SER A 47 0.58 -4.28 12.89
CA SER A 47 1.89 -3.88 13.39
C SER A 47 2.33 -4.68 14.61
N PHE A 48 1.40 -4.94 15.54
CA PHE A 48 1.66 -5.77 16.71
C PHE A 48 2.04 -7.21 16.32
N PHE A 49 1.31 -7.84 15.39
CA PHE A 49 1.60 -9.20 14.94
C PHE A 49 2.90 -9.35 14.14
N ILE A 50 3.33 -8.32 13.43
CA ILE A 50 4.60 -8.33 12.72
C ILE A 50 5.79 -7.84 13.56
N GLY A 51 5.54 -7.43 14.80
CA GLY A 51 6.59 -6.90 15.68
C GLY A 51 7.16 -5.53 15.21
N SER A 52 6.41 -4.79 14.42
CA SER A 52 6.78 -3.46 13.93
C SER A 52 5.96 -2.39 14.63
N PHE A 53 6.58 -1.27 14.98
CA PHE A 53 5.89 -0.11 15.54
C PHE A 53 5.51 0.95 14.49
N SER A 54 5.52 0.58 13.21
CA SER A 54 5.17 1.47 12.10
C SER A 54 3.72 1.92 12.15
N LYS A 55 3.48 3.18 11.81
CA LYS A 55 2.12 3.73 11.66
C LYS A 55 1.51 3.27 10.35
N ILE A 56 0.63 2.29 10.42
CA ILE A 56 -0.05 1.73 9.27
C ILE A 56 -1.55 2.05 9.37
N TYR A 57 -2.12 2.55 8.30
CA TYR A 57 -3.54 2.84 8.17
C TYR A 57 -4.16 1.83 7.22
N LEU A 58 -4.99 0.93 7.73
CA LEU A 58 -5.62 -0.10 6.92
C LEU A 58 -7.10 0.22 6.66
N GLY A 59 -7.49 0.17 5.41
CA GLY A 59 -8.86 0.21 4.96
C GLY A 59 -9.68 -1.00 5.45
N LYS A 60 -10.94 -1.06 5.02
CA LYS A 60 -11.84 -2.19 5.29
C LYS A 60 -11.40 -3.40 4.47
N SER A 61 -11.51 -4.60 5.04
CA SER A 61 -11.30 -5.87 4.34
C SER A 61 -9.95 -5.99 3.60
N VAL A 62 -8.91 -5.31 4.08
CA VAL A 62 -7.55 -5.47 3.56
C VAL A 62 -7.06 -6.86 3.91
N LYS A 63 -6.51 -7.58 2.92
CA LYS A 63 -5.90 -8.90 3.11
C LYS A 63 -4.38 -8.77 3.12
N ILE A 64 -3.73 -9.30 4.16
CA ILE A 64 -2.26 -9.32 4.25
C ILE A 64 -1.84 -10.76 4.47
N GLN A 65 -0.98 -11.27 3.59
CA GLN A 65 -0.51 -12.65 3.59
C GLN A 65 1.02 -12.70 3.63
N HIS A 66 1.57 -13.75 4.26
CA HIS A 66 3.01 -13.96 4.40
C HIS A 66 3.69 -12.78 5.11
N THR A 67 3.08 -12.32 6.18
CA THR A 67 3.44 -11.09 6.92
C THR A 67 4.89 -11.06 7.39
N LYS A 68 5.50 -12.21 7.67
CA LYS A 68 6.92 -12.31 8.08
C LYS A 68 7.91 -11.82 7.02
N ASN A 69 7.46 -11.78 5.75
CA ASN A 69 8.27 -11.32 4.62
C ASN A 69 7.84 -9.93 4.13
N ILE A 70 7.10 -9.16 4.97
CA ILE A 70 6.72 -7.78 4.68
C ILE A 70 7.47 -6.85 5.61
N VAL A 71 8.08 -5.82 5.02
CA VAL A 71 8.70 -4.71 5.75
C VAL A 71 7.90 -3.44 5.48
N PHE A 72 7.34 -2.85 6.53
CA PHE A 72 6.61 -1.60 6.44
C PHE A 72 7.46 -0.44 6.96
N GLY A 73 7.53 0.63 6.18
CA GLY A 73 7.92 1.95 6.66
C GLY A 73 6.82 2.63 7.46
N ASP A 74 7.02 3.89 7.77
CA ASP A 74 6.08 4.68 8.57
C ASP A 74 5.04 5.39 7.68
N ASN A 75 3.86 5.62 8.26
CA ASN A 75 2.77 6.35 7.60
C ASN A 75 2.29 5.70 6.27
N VAL A 76 2.19 4.37 6.26
CA VAL A 76 1.68 3.60 5.12
C VAL A 76 0.16 3.54 5.17
N ILE A 77 -0.49 3.89 4.07
CA ILE A 77 -1.94 3.82 3.90
C ILE A 77 -2.25 2.72 2.89
N VAL A 78 -3.12 1.79 3.28
CA VAL A 78 -3.62 0.74 2.38
C VAL A 78 -5.12 0.87 2.28
N GLY A 79 -5.62 1.13 1.08
CA GLY A 79 -7.04 1.35 0.79
C GLY A 79 -7.91 0.12 1.01
N ASP A 80 -9.21 0.34 0.99
CA ASP A 80 -10.22 -0.70 1.20
C ASP A 80 -10.06 -1.85 0.18
N TYR A 81 -10.27 -3.09 0.65
CA TYR A 81 -10.23 -4.31 -0.18
C TYR A 81 -8.89 -4.57 -0.91
N ALA A 82 -7.83 -3.86 -0.57
CA ALA A 82 -6.52 -4.12 -1.13
C ALA A 82 -5.94 -5.45 -0.59
N MET A 83 -5.03 -6.03 -1.36
CA MET A 83 -4.34 -7.28 -0.99
C MET A 83 -2.83 -7.10 -1.10
N LEU A 84 -2.12 -7.45 -0.02
CA LEU A 84 -0.68 -7.53 0.04
C LEU A 84 -0.28 -8.99 0.27
N SER A 85 0.55 -9.57 -0.61
CA SER A 85 1.03 -10.95 -0.45
C SER A 85 2.52 -11.03 -0.74
N ALA A 86 3.28 -11.43 0.26
CA ALA A 86 4.74 -11.48 0.21
C ALA A 86 5.29 -12.91 0.07
N LEU A 87 4.63 -13.74 -0.75
CA LEU A 87 5.16 -15.06 -1.12
C LEU A 87 6.29 -14.89 -2.12
N GLY A 88 7.52 -14.78 -1.65
CA GLY A 88 8.69 -14.53 -2.47
C GLY A 88 10.00 -14.94 -1.81
N LYS A 89 11.07 -15.04 -2.61
CA LYS A 89 12.44 -15.29 -2.16
C LYS A 89 12.98 -14.07 -1.38
N GLY A 90 12.64 -12.87 -1.88
CA GLY A 90 12.91 -11.60 -1.22
C GLY A 90 11.65 -10.97 -0.64
N PRO A 91 11.78 -9.87 0.10
CA PRO A 91 10.69 -9.23 0.82
C PRO A 91 9.76 -8.40 -0.08
N LEU A 92 8.55 -8.14 0.44
CA LEU A 92 7.74 -6.99 0.07
C LEU A 92 8.15 -5.83 0.97
N SER A 93 8.97 -4.92 0.44
CA SER A 93 9.44 -3.73 1.17
C SER A 93 8.62 -2.51 0.77
N ILE A 94 7.99 -1.86 1.74
CA ILE A 94 7.17 -0.66 1.55
C ILE A 94 7.81 0.47 2.35
N GLY A 95 8.21 1.53 1.66
CA GLY A 95 8.83 2.71 2.26
C GLY A 95 7.89 3.57 3.07
N ASN A 96 8.38 4.74 3.49
CA ASN A 96 7.62 5.70 4.27
C ASN A 96 6.65 6.51 3.40
N ASN A 97 5.52 6.94 3.98
CA ASN A 97 4.52 7.77 3.29
C ASN A 97 3.98 7.14 2.00
N VAL A 98 3.81 5.83 1.97
CA VAL A 98 3.27 5.11 0.81
C VAL A 98 1.75 5.03 0.90
N ASN A 99 1.08 5.28 -0.22
CA ASN A 99 -0.37 5.13 -0.36
C ASN A 99 -0.72 4.09 -1.41
N VAL A 100 -1.31 2.99 -0.98
CA VAL A 100 -1.85 1.93 -1.83
C VAL A 100 -3.34 2.16 -2.02
N GLY A 101 -3.79 2.41 -3.25
CA GLY A 101 -5.20 2.64 -3.59
C GLY A 101 -6.10 1.45 -3.26
N ALA A 102 -7.39 1.72 -3.11
CA ALA A 102 -8.39 0.69 -2.85
C ALA A 102 -8.42 -0.36 -3.98
N PHE A 103 -8.80 -1.59 -3.66
CA PHE A 103 -8.88 -2.73 -4.59
C PHE A 103 -7.56 -3.09 -5.29
N SER A 104 -6.45 -2.49 -4.88
CA SER A 104 -5.13 -2.79 -5.47
C SER A 104 -4.56 -4.11 -4.95
N ARG A 105 -3.73 -4.73 -5.75
CA ARG A 105 -3.06 -6.00 -5.44
C ARG A 105 -1.56 -5.83 -5.58
N VAL A 106 -0.84 -6.06 -4.49
CA VAL A 106 0.63 -6.07 -4.44
C VAL A 106 1.04 -7.49 -4.06
N ILE A 107 1.44 -8.28 -5.04
CA ILE A 107 1.58 -9.73 -4.89
C ILE A 107 2.91 -10.16 -5.50
N ILE A 108 3.81 -10.69 -4.68
CA ILE A 108 5.09 -11.19 -5.20
C ILE A 108 4.85 -12.43 -6.07
N SER A 109 4.13 -13.42 -5.54
CA SER A 109 3.76 -14.60 -6.32
C SER A 109 2.42 -15.17 -5.89
N THR A 110 1.76 -15.89 -6.81
CA THR A 110 0.58 -16.71 -6.55
C THR A 110 0.89 -18.20 -6.59
N SER A 111 2.08 -18.59 -7.05
CA SER A 111 2.52 -19.97 -7.22
C SER A 111 3.38 -20.43 -6.06
N TYR A 112 3.17 -21.65 -5.59
CA TYR A 112 3.97 -22.26 -4.51
C TYR A 112 5.11 -23.14 -5.03
N ASN A 113 5.09 -23.53 -6.30
CA ASN A 113 6.14 -24.34 -6.91
C ASN A 113 7.24 -23.50 -7.59
N ASP A 114 6.93 -22.23 -7.86
CA ASP A 114 7.89 -21.24 -8.33
C ASP A 114 7.55 -19.88 -7.69
N ILE A 115 8.14 -19.61 -6.54
CA ILE A 115 7.88 -18.37 -5.80
C ILE A 115 8.65 -17.20 -6.42
N GLY A 116 8.00 -16.03 -6.46
CA GLY A 116 8.56 -14.83 -7.06
C GLY A 116 9.77 -14.26 -6.32
N GLU A 117 10.33 -13.21 -6.90
CA GLU A 117 11.56 -12.61 -6.38
C GLU A 117 11.26 -11.62 -5.24
N PHE A 118 10.83 -10.40 -5.54
CA PHE A 118 10.59 -9.34 -4.54
C PHE A 118 9.74 -8.20 -5.10
N ILE A 119 9.25 -7.33 -4.19
CA ILE A 119 8.72 -6.01 -4.53
C ILE A 119 9.31 -4.98 -3.58
N THR A 120 9.90 -3.92 -4.12
CA THR A 120 10.39 -2.79 -3.35
C THR A 120 9.67 -1.51 -3.79
N ILE A 121 9.06 -0.81 -2.83
CA ILE A 121 8.36 0.46 -3.03
C ILE A 121 9.08 1.52 -2.22
N GLY A 122 9.61 2.54 -2.87
CA GLY A 122 10.32 3.64 -2.23
C GLY A 122 9.43 4.57 -1.41
N ASP A 123 10.04 5.54 -0.76
CA ASP A 123 9.33 6.55 0.04
C ASP A 123 8.50 7.48 -0.85
N ASN A 124 7.40 8.01 -0.28
CA ASN A 124 6.51 8.99 -0.92
C ASN A 124 5.93 8.47 -2.25
N VAL A 125 5.58 7.20 -2.31
CA VAL A 125 4.94 6.60 -3.49
C VAL A 125 3.45 6.48 -3.27
N GLY A 126 2.67 6.86 -4.30
CA GLY A 126 1.23 6.65 -4.31
C GLY A 126 0.77 5.92 -5.57
N PHE A 127 -0.08 4.91 -5.41
CA PHE A 127 -0.82 4.34 -6.54
C PHE A 127 -2.30 4.53 -6.37
N GLY A 128 -2.95 4.79 -7.53
CA GLY A 128 -4.39 4.86 -7.64
C GLY A 128 -5.06 3.51 -7.35
N GLU A 129 -6.37 3.51 -7.41
CA GLU A 129 -7.18 2.32 -7.20
C GLU A 129 -6.99 1.29 -8.31
N PHE A 130 -7.30 0.02 -8.01
CA PHE A 130 -7.23 -1.10 -8.95
C PHE A 130 -5.84 -1.31 -9.56
N ALA A 131 -4.78 -0.90 -8.88
CA ALA A 131 -3.42 -1.19 -9.35
C ALA A 131 -3.06 -2.66 -9.09
N TYR A 132 -2.30 -3.26 -10.01
CA TYR A 132 -1.70 -4.57 -9.84
C TYR A 132 -0.18 -4.47 -9.93
N LEU A 133 0.51 -4.91 -8.88
CA LEU A 133 1.97 -4.97 -8.81
C LEU A 133 2.38 -6.42 -8.60
N GLY A 134 2.90 -7.05 -9.65
CA GLY A 134 3.49 -8.38 -9.61
C GLY A 134 4.96 -8.34 -9.21
N GLY A 135 5.43 -9.35 -8.52
CA GLY A 135 6.83 -9.44 -8.08
C GLY A 135 7.54 -10.71 -8.55
N ALA A 136 6.97 -11.45 -9.48
CA ALA A 136 7.51 -12.74 -9.91
C ALA A 136 8.95 -12.61 -10.43
N GLY A 137 9.23 -11.63 -11.29
CA GLY A 137 10.59 -11.34 -11.77
C GLY A 137 11.32 -10.23 -11.00
N GLY A 138 10.75 -9.76 -9.88
CA GLY A 138 11.24 -8.62 -9.12
C GLY A 138 10.74 -7.28 -9.65
N LEU A 139 10.27 -6.42 -8.74
CA LEU A 139 9.75 -5.10 -9.06
C LEU A 139 10.32 -4.05 -8.09
N SER A 140 10.85 -2.96 -8.65
CA SER A 140 11.29 -1.82 -7.86
C SER A 140 10.60 -0.54 -8.36
N ILE A 141 9.97 0.19 -7.43
CA ILE A 141 9.37 1.50 -7.67
C ILE A 141 10.18 2.54 -6.91
N GLY A 142 10.74 3.51 -7.63
CA GLY A 142 11.54 4.58 -7.06
C GLY A 142 10.73 5.50 -6.15
N LYS A 143 11.42 6.20 -5.25
CA LYS A 143 10.82 7.20 -4.36
C LYS A 143 10.17 8.36 -5.14
N ASN A 144 9.19 9.03 -4.51
CA ASN A 144 8.49 10.19 -5.06
C ASN A 144 7.74 9.90 -6.38
N SER A 145 7.22 8.68 -6.54
CA SER A 145 6.46 8.27 -7.73
C SER A 145 4.96 8.35 -7.50
N ILE A 146 4.23 8.85 -8.48
CA ILE A 146 2.77 8.84 -8.51
C ILE A 146 2.34 7.96 -9.70
N ILE A 147 1.52 6.96 -9.41
CA ILE A 147 1.06 5.97 -10.37
C ILE A 147 -0.46 6.05 -10.44
N GLY A 148 -1.00 6.16 -11.65
CA GLY A 148 -2.44 6.28 -11.87
C GLY A 148 -3.24 5.01 -11.53
N GLN A 149 -4.56 5.15 -11.63
CA GLN A 149 -5.50 4.03 -11.47
C GLN A 149 -5.31 2.99 -12.57
N TYR A 150 -5.67 1.72 -12.28
CA TYR A 150 -5.59 0.60 -13.22
C TYR A 150 -4.18 0.31 -13.74
N PHE A 151 -3.15 0.82 -13.10
CA PHE A 151 -1.78 0.47 -13.44
C PHE A 151 -1.53 -1.01 -13.19
N SER A 152 -0.85 -1.66 -14.14
CA SER A 152 -0.51 -3.07 -14.02
C SER A 152 0.94 -3.34 -14.40
N ALA A 153 1.69 -3.97 -13.51
CA ALA A 153 3.08 -4.38 -13.74
C ALA A 153 3.21 -5.89 -13.56
N HIS A 154 3.68 -6.55 -14.61
CA HIS A 154 3.92 -8.00 -14.65
C HIS A 154 5.36 -8.24 -15.10
N PRO A 155 6.35 -8.25 -14.17
CA PRO A 155 7.76 -8.42 -14.49
C PRO A 155 8.13 -9.90 -14.72
N GLU A 156 7.40 -10.56 -15.60
CA GLU A 156 7.58 -11.96 -15.97
C GLU A 156 7.20 -12.17 -17.44
N ASN A 157 7.87 -13.11 -18.10
CA ASN A 157 7.53 -13.54 -19.45
C ASN A 157 7.42 -15.07 -19.48
N HIS A 158 6.44 -15.56 -20.22
CA HIS A 158 6.35 -16.99 -20.49
C HIS A 158 7.41 -17.40 -21.52
N ILE A 159 8.08 -18.54 -21.28
CA ILE A 159 9.00 -19.14 -22.23
C ILE A 159 8.18 -19.89 -23.28
N PHE A 160 8.27 -19.47 -24.53
CA PHE A 160 7.54 -20.05 -25.65
C PHE A 160 8.45 -20.64 -26.75
N THR A 161 9.75 -20.74 -26.49
CA THR A 161 10.76 -21.22 -27.44
C THR A 161 10.72 -22.73 -27.67
N ASN A 162 10.06 -23.49 -26.80
CA ASN A 162 9.93 -24.93 -26.90
C ASN A 162 8.48 -25.32 -27.25
N SER A 163 8.22 -25.65 -28.50
CA SER A 163 6.90 -26.04 -28.98
C SER A 163 6.34 -27.36 -28.39
N LYS A 164 7.18 -28.13 -27.68
CA LYS A 164 6.78 -29.39 -27.03
C LYS A 164 6.43 -29.18 -25.54
N SER A 165 6.65 -28.00 -25.00
CA SER A 165 6.33 -27.67 -23.61
C SER A 165 5.10 -26.80 -23.52
N LEU A 166 4.24 -27.06 -22.54
CA LEU A 166 3.14 -26.15 -22.22
C LEU A 166 3.72 -24.81 -21.72
N ILE A 167 3.12 -23.73 -22.18
CA ILE A 167 3.39 -22.39 -21.63
C ILE A 167 2.88 -22.37 -20.18
N ARG A 168 3.76 -22.17 -19.24
CA ARG A 168 3.45 -22.13 -17.80
C ARG A 168 4.09 -20.93 -17.18
#